data_3753f006fbdb36965088062c5f60a78b
#
_entry.id   3753f006fbdb36965088062c5f60a78b
#
_cell.length_a   1.000
_cell.length_b   1.000
_cell.length_c   1.000
_cell.angle_alpha   90.00
_cell.angle_beta   90.00
_cell.angle_gamma   90.00
#
_symmetry.space_group_name_H-M   'P 1'
#
loop_
_entity.id
_entity.type
_entity.pdbx_description
1 polymer ?
#
loop_
_entity_poly.entity_id
_entity_poly.type
_entity_poly.pdbx_seq_one_letter_code
_entity_poly.pdbx_strand_id
1 'polypeptide(L)'
;MAIVLFISVFLIAACGLIYELIAGTLASYLLGDSVLQFSTVIGTYLFAMGVGSWLSKFLVRGLVARFITIEVMVGVVGGFSSSILFLGFAYGQGFRPLLYGVVMVVGVLVGLEIPLLMRILKERFEFSDLVANVLTFDYLGALGASLLFPLLLVPKLGLVRSAMVFGLLNVGVALWSTWFFREQLGRPWRLRMPAIAAFLLLSGGLFWADDISNAADNSLYADEVILSRQTRYQRIVLTRWKDDIRLFLSSHLQFSSRDEYRYHEALVHPALAALPGARRVLILGGGDGLAAREILKYPTIESITLVDLDPEMTALFRTPPMLKTLNSDSLNSPRLHVQNADAFPWLEQSRDVYDAVISRR
;
A
#
# COMPACT_ATOMS: atom_id res chain seq x y z
N MET A 1 0.81 3.18 -35.34
CA MET A 1 -0.63 3.29 -35.03
C MET A 1 -1.10 2.16 -34.12
N ALA A 2 -0.95 0.88 -34.51
CA ALA A 2 -1.32 -0.27 -33.67
C ALA A 2 -0.61 -0.32 -32.32
N ILE A 3 0.71 -0.13 -32.29
CA ILE A 3 1.52 -0.13 -31.05
C ILE A 3 0.98 0.86 -30.03
N VAL A 4 0.58 2.03 -30.46
CA VAL A 4 0.05 3.10 -29.59
C VAL A 4 -1.24 2.67 -28.90
N LEU A 5 -2.12 1.97 -29.62
CA LEU A 5 -3.36 1.44 -29.04
C LEU A 5 -3.10 0.33 -28.04
N PHE A 6 -2.17 -0.56 -28.33
CA PHE A 6 -1.81 -1.64 -27.40
C PHE A 6 -1.06 -1.11 -26.16
N ILE A 7 -0.27 -0.03 -26.30
CA ILE A 7 0.27 0.68 -25.12
C ILE A 7 -0.86 1.27 -24.28
N SER A 8 -1.94 1.81 -24.90
CA SER A 8 -3.10 2.26 -24.14
C SER A 8 -3.76 1.12 -23.35
N VAL A 9 -3.93 -0.07 -23.97
CA VAL A 9 -4.45 -1.27 -23.28
C VAL A 9 -3.59 -1.62 -22.07
N PHE A 10 -2.26 -1.67 -22.26
CA PHE A 10 -1.31 -1.95 -21.20
C PHE A 10 -1.44 -0.97 -20.03
N LEU A 11 -1.53 0.35 -20.32
CA LEU A 11 -1.68 1.38 -19.29
C LEU A 11 -3.02 1.27 -18.55
N ILE A 12 -4.10 1.07 -19.28
CA ILE A 12 -5.45 0.91 -18.74
C ILE A 12 -5.52 -0.29 -17.78
N ALA A 13 -5.00 -1.43 -18.22
CA ALA A 13 -4.93 -2.65 -17.40
C ALA A 13 -4.09 -2.44 -16.14
N ALA A 14 -2.94 -1.79 -16.27
CA ALA A 14 -2.10 -1.46 -15.13
C ALA A 14 -2.84 -0.55 -14.14
N CYS A 15 -3.56 0.48 -14.62
CA CYS A 15 -4.36 1.36 -13.77
C CYS A 15 -5.47 0.61 -13.04
N GLY A 16 -6.23 -0.23 -13.76
CA GLY A 16 -7.33 -1.02 -13.19
C GLY A 16 -6.86 -1.90 -12.04
N LEU A 17 -5.75 -2.63 -12.24
CA LEU A 17 -5.18 -3.47 -11.18
C LEU A 17 -4.62 -2.66 -10.00
N ILE A 18 -4.00 -1.51 -10.25
CA ILE A 18 -3.50 -0.66 -9.16
C ILE A 18 -4.64 -0.18 -8.26
N TYR A 19 -5.79 0.20 -8.79
CA TYR A 19 -6.94 0.60 -7.97
C TYR A 19 -7.46 -0.55 -7.11
N GLU A 20 -7.51 -1.76 -7.66
CA GLU A 20 -7.87 -2.98 -6.92
C GLU A 20 -6.90 -3.25 -5.77
N LEU A 21 -5.59 -3.21 -6.05
CA LEU A 21 -4.53 -3.44 -5.05
C LEU A 21 -4.54 -2.36 -3.96
N ILE A 22 -4.78 -1.10 -4.31
CA ILE A 22 -4.92 0.00 -3.35
C ILE A 22 -6.11 -0.25 -2.43
N ALA A 23 -7.28 -0.60 -2.99
CA ALA A 23 -8.47 -0.86 -2.20
C ALA A 23 -8.29 -2.05 -1.26
N GLY A 24 -7.67 -3.15 -1.72
CA GLY A 24 -7.35 -4.31 -0.92
C GLY A 24 -6.35 -4.00 0.21
N THR A 25 -5.31 -3.23 -0.11
CA THR A 25 -4.31 -2.80 0.87
C THR A 25 -4.92 -1.89 1.94
N LEU A 26 -5.75 -0.91 1.54
CA LEU A 26 -6.47 -0.05 2.47
C LEU A 26 -7.43 -0.82 3.35
N ALA A 27 -8.20 -1.75 2.76
CA ALA A 27 -9.11 -2.59 3.52
C ALA A 27 -8.35 -3.43 4.58
N SER A 28 -7.24 -4.04 4.20
CA SER A 28 -6.38 -4.78 5.12
C SER A 28 -5.77 -3.89 6.20
N TYR A 29 -5.30 -2.69 5.81
CA TYR A 29 -4.69 -1.73 6.73
C TYR A 29 -5.69 -1.20 7.78
N LEU A 30 -6.93 -0.88 7.34
CA LEU A 30 -7.92 -0.21 8.18
C LEU A 30 -8.81 -1.19 8.97
N LEU A 31 -9.09 -2.38 8.42
CA LEU A 31 -10.00 -3.36 9.02
C LEU A 31 -9.27 -4.57 9.63
N GLY A 32 -7.97 -4.73 9.37
CA GLY A 32 -7.22 -5.94 9.74
C GLY A 32 -7.59 -7.14 8.87
N ASP A 33 -7.18 -8.36 9.26
CA ASP A 33 -7.44 -9.63 8.54
C ASP A 33 -7.21 -9.52 7.02
N SER A 34 -5.93 -9.48 6.63
CA SER A 34 -5.53 -9.25 5.24
C SER A 34 -6.11 -10.28 4.26
N VAL A 35 -6.23 -11.54 4.65
CA VAL A 35 -6.74 -12.61 3.79
C VAL A 35 -8.21 -12.36 3.44
N LEU A 36 -9.04 -12.11 4.47
CA LEU A 36 -10.46 -11.82 4.28
C LEU A 36 -10.67 -10.55 3.45
N GLN A 37 -9.95 -9.47 3.78
CA GLN A 37 -10.12 -8.18 3.11
C GLN A 37 -9.69 -8.25 1.64
N PHE A 38 -8.53 -8.79 1.32
CA PHE A 38 -8.09 -8.94 -0.07
C PHE A 38 -9.05 -9.85 -0.85
N SER A 39 -9.44 -11.00 -0.30
CA SER A 39 -10.33 -11.94 -0.99
C SER A 39 -11.69 -11.31 -1.31
N THR A 40 -12.28 -10.58 -0.37
CA THR A 40 -13.59 -9.95 -0.58
C THR A 40 -13.53 -8.74 -1.50
N VAL A 41 -12.47 -7.93 -1.44
CA VAL A 41 -12.25 -6.80 -2.37
C VAL A 41 -12.02 -7.32 -3.78
N ILE A 42 -11.14 -8.30 -3.99
CA ILE A 42 -10.89 -8.92 -5.31
C ILE A 42 -12.19 -9.51 -5.87
N GLY A 43 -12.91 -10.30 -5.08
CA GLY A 43 -14.17 -10.90 -5.51
C GLY A 43 -15.21 -9.86 -5.93
N THR A 44 -15.36 -8.78 -5.14
CA THR A 44 -16.27 -7.68 -5.46
C THR A 44 -15.85 -6.92 -6.72
N TYR A 45 -14.54 -6.67 -6.87
CA TYR A 45 -13.99 -5.98 -8.04
C TYR A 45 -14.21 -6.77 -9.33
N LEU A 46 -13.87 -8.06 -9.32
CA LEU A 46 -14.10 -8.96 -10.47
C LEU A 46 -15.59 -9.06 -10.83
N PHE A 47 -16.48 -9.18 -9.83
CA PHE A 47 -17.91 -9.14 -10.06
C PHE A 47 -18.34 -7.81 -10.70
N ALA A 48 -17.84 -6.69 -10.19
CA ALA A 48 -18.13 -5.37 -10.73
C ALA A 48 -17.64 -5.21 -12.18
N MET A 49 -16.43 -5.71 -12.49
CA MET A 49 -15.91 -5.76 -13.87
C MET A 49 -16.81 -6.59 -14.79
N GLY A 50 -17.33 -7.74 -14.32
CA GLY A 50 -18.30 -8.54 -15.04
C GLY A 50 -19.59 -7.76 -15.35
N VAL A 51 -20.11 -7.01 -14.36
CA VAL A 51 -21.27 -6.12 -14.55
C VAL A 51 -20.95 -5.02 -15.56
N GLY A 52 -19.78 -4.38 -15.48
CA GLY A 52 -19.33 -3.37 -16.45
C GLY A 52 -19.24 -3.93 -17.87
N SER A 53 -18.62 -5.10 -18.01
CA SER A 53 -18.53 -5.79 -19.30
C SER A 53 -19.92 -6.10 -19.87
N TRP A 54 -20.86 -6.58 -19.05
CA TRP A 54 -22.24 -6.80 -19.46
C TRP A 54 -22.96 -5.50 -19.86
N LEU A 55 -22.76 -4.40 -19.13
CA LEU A 55 -23.34 -3.09 -19.43
C LEU A 55 -22.80 -2.51 -20.75
N SER A 56 -21.60 -2.85 -21.16
CA SER A 56 -21.00 -2.37 -22.39
C SER A 56 -21.88 -2.62 -23.63
N LYS A 57 -22.67 -3.70 -23.64
CA LYS A 57 -23.56 -4.05 -24.76
C LYS A 57 -24.63 -2.98 -25.05
N PHE A 58 -25.03 -2.20 -24.06
CA PHE A 58 -26.02 -1.13 -24.20
C PHE A 58 -25.43 0.17 -24.74
N LEU A 59 -24.10 0.28 -24.78
CA LEU A 59 -23.39 1.44 -25.31
C LEU A 59 -23.17 1.26 -26.82
N VAL A 60 -24.19 1.58 -27.63
CA VAL A 60 -24.20 1.26 -29.07
C VAL A 60 -23.66 2.40 -29.94
N ARG A 61 -23.86 3.67 -29.55
CA ARG A 61 -23.53 4.84 -30.39
C ARG A 61 -22.38 5.64 -29.77
N GLY A 62 -21.52 6.22 -30.62
CA GLY A 62 -20.44 7.12 -30.17
C GLY A 62 -19.43 6.40 -29.28
N LEU A 63 -19.01 5.19 -29.62
CA LEU A 63 -18.17 4.33 -28.77
C LEU A 63 -16.90 5.03 -28.33
N VAL A 64 -16.21 5.73 -29.25
CA VAL A 64 -14.97 6.46 -28.96
C VAL A 64 -15.20 7.56 -27.91
N ALA A 65 -16.27 8.35 -28.07
CA ALA A 65 -16.57 9.41 -27.11
C ALA A 65 -16.91 8.85 -25.72
N ARG A 66 -17.63 7.74 -25.67
CA ARG A 66 -17.96 7.04 -24.42
C ARG A 66 -16.74 6.43 -23.76
N PHE A 67 -15.87 5.78 -24.55
CA PHE A 67 -14.60 5.26 -24.07
C PHE A 67 -13.77 6.37 -23.40
N ILE A 68 -13.55 7.50 -24.09
CA ILE A 68 -12.82 8.64 -23.54
C ILE A 68 -13.47 9.17 -22.26
N THR A 69 -14.81 9.23 -22.19
CA THR A 69 -15.52 9.69 -20.99
C THR A 69 -15.32 8.71 -19.84
N ILE A 70 -15.35 7.40 -20.09
CA ILE A 70 -15.13 6.36 -19.09
C ILE A 70 -13.70 6.44 -18.57
N GLU A 71 -12.69 6.59 -19.44
CA GLU A 71 -11.30 6.76 -19.03
C GLU A 71 -11.11 7.98 -18.09
N VAL A 72 -11.76 9.10 -18.39
CA VAL A 72 -11.74 10.28 -17.48
C VAL A 72 -12.40 9.95 -16.16
N MET A 73 -13.54 9.24 -16.18
CA MET A 73 -14.24 8.85 -14.95
C MET A 73 -13.42 7.87 -14.11
N VAL A 74 -12.81 6.85 -14.73
CA VAL A 74 -11.91 5.92 -14.05
C VAL A 74 -10.73 6.67 -13.44
N GLY A 75 -10.11 7.56 -14.21
CA GLY A 75 -9.00 8.37 -13.73
C GLY A 75 -9.35 9.23 -12.53
N VAL A 76 -10.52 9.87 -12.52
CA VAL A 76 -10.98 10.70 -11.40
C VAL A 76 -11.40 9.84 -10.22
N VAL A 77 -12.32 8.88 -10.41
CA VAL A 77 -12.85 8.07 -9.30
C VAL A 77 -11.77 7.16 -8.74
N GLY A 78 -10.99 6.49 -9.60
CA GLY A 78 -9.87 5.65 -9.19
C GLY A 78 -8.74 6.47 -8.55
N GLY A 79 -8.39 7.62 -9.13
CA GLY A 79 -7.33 8.50 -8.60
C GLY A 79 -7.66 9.06 -7.22
N PHE A 80 -8.92 9.38 -6.94
CA PHE A 80 -9.36 9.82 -5.61
C PHE A 80 -9.84 8.69 -4.71
N SER A 81 -9.90 7.45 -5.17
CA SER A 81 -10.43 6.30 -4.41
C SER A 81 -9.75 6.15 -3.04
N SER A 82 -8.43 6.21 -3.01
CA SER A 82 -7.64 6.14 -1.78
C SER A 82 -7.98 7.27 -0.82
N SER A 83 -8.05 8.51 -1.31
CA SER A 83 -8.41 9.69 -0.51
C SER A 83 -9.83 9.58 0.06
N ILE A 84 -10.79 9.16 -0.77
CA ILE A 84 -12.19 8.94 -0.37
C ILE A 84 -12.28 7.89 0.73
N LEU A 85 -11.54 6.78 0.57
CA LEU A 85 -11.54 5.69 1.54
C LEU A 85 -10.88 6.09 2.86
N PHE A 86 -9.74 6.78 2.81
CA PHE A 86 -9.07 7.28 4.02
C PHE A 86 -9.94 8.29 4.78
N LEU A 87 -10.45 9.30 4.10
CA LEU A 87 -11.30 10.32 4.73
C LEU A 87 -12.64 9.72 5.20
N GLY A 88 -13.19 8.80 4.43
CA GLY A 88 -14.42 8.11 4.80
C GLY A 88 -14.24 7.22 6.02
N PHE A 89 -13.07 6.61 6.20
CA PHE A 89 -12.73 5.90 7.43
C PHE A 89 -12.55 6.86 8.61
N ALA A 90 -11.83 7.96 8.37
CA ALA A 90 -11.49 8.95 9.37
C ALA A 90 -12.73 9.65 9.97
N TYR A 91 -13.67 10.05 9.13
CA TYR A 91 -14.79 10.92 9.52
C TYR A 91 -16.16 10.25 9.38
N GLY A 92 -16.23 9.05 8.79
CA GLY A 92 -17.48 8.38 8.44
C GLY A 92 -17.86 7.26 9.41
N GLN A 93 -19.17 7.08 9.60
CA GLN A 93 -19.71 5.86 10.20
C GLN A 93 -20.01 4.87 9.08
N GLY A 94 -19.49 3.64 9.18
CA GLY A 94 -19.78 2.59 8.20
C GLY A 94 -18.79 2.52 7.01
N PHE A 95 -17.51 2.39 7.29
CA PHE A 95 -16.45 2.31 6.27
C PHE A 95 -16.68 1.17 5.25
N ARG A 96 -17.15 -0.01 5.68
CA ARG A 96 -17.36 -1.16 4.77
C ARG A 96 -18.28 -0.87 3.59
N PRO A 97 -19.49 -0.28 3.76
CA PRO A 97 -20.33 0.12 2.63
C PRO A 97 -19.65 1.09 1.67
N LEU A 98 -18.89 2.05 2.20
CA LEU A 98 -18.12 2.98 1.37
C LEU A 98 -17.05 2.26 0.55
N LEU A 99 -16.26 1.37 1.19
CA LEU A 99 -15.24 0.57 0.54
C LEU A 99 -15.82 -0.22 -0.64
N TYR A 100 -16.85 -1.03 -0.39
CA TYR A 100 -17.45 -1.85 -1.44
C TYR A 100 -18.17 -1.01 -2.49
N GLY A 101 -18.73 0.15 -2.11
CA GLY A 101 -19.30 1.12 -3.04
C GLY A 101 -18.28 1.68 -4.02
N VAL A 102 -17.12 2.12 -3.51
CA VAL A 102 -16.01 2.62 -4.35
C VAL A 102 -15.46 1.51 -5.24
N VAL A 103 -15.22 0.31 -4.68
CA VAL A 103 -14.76 -0.87 -5.43
C VAL A 103 -15.72 -1.23 -6.57
N MET A 104 -17.03 -1.23 -6.29
CA MET A 104 -18.06 -1.50 -7.30
C MET A 104 -18.05 -0.45 -8.42
N VAL A 105 -17.99 0.83 -8.08
CA VAL A 105 -18.01 1.90 -9.10
C VAL A 105 -16.77 1.83 -9.98
N VAL A 106 -15.57 1.71 -9.39
CA VAL A 106 -14.31 1.60 -10.14
C VAL A 106 -14.32 0.33 -10.99
N GLY A 107 -14.68 -0.82 -10.42
CA GLY A 107 -14.71 -2.11 -11.13
C GLY A 107 -15.70 -2.11 -12.31
N VAL A 108 -16.90 -1.51 -12.16
CA VAL A 108 -17.85 -1.38 -13.28
C VAL A 108 -17.28 -0.51 -14.40
N LEU A 109 -16.65 0.62 -14.06
CA LEU A 109 -16.06 1.51 -15.05
C LEU A 109 -14.90 0.82 -15.80
N VAL A 110 -13.98 0.18 -15.09
CA VAL A 110 -12.87 -0.58 -15.69
C VAL A 110 -13.39 -1.76 -16.53
N GLY A 111 -14.43 -2.45 -16.06
CA GLY A 111 -15.06 -3.54 -16.82
C GLY A 111 -15.69 -3.12 -18.15
N LEU A 112 -16.01 -1.83 -18.34
CA LEU A 112 -16.48 -1.28 -19.60
C LEU A 112 -15.36 -1.09 -20.65
N GLU A 113 -14.11 -0.89 -20.23
CA GLU A 113 -13.00 -0.40 -21.07
C GLU A 113 -12.64 -1.39 -22.19
N ILE A 114 -12.29 -2.63 -21.82
CA ILE A 114 -11.83 -3.65 -22.79
C ILE A 114 -12.92 -3.96 -23.84
N PRO A 115 -14.19 -4.26 -23.47
CA PRO A 115 -15.20 -4.53 -24.47
C PRO A 115 -15.47 -3.35 -25.43
N LEU A 116 -15.42 -2.12 -24.91
CA LEU A 116 -15.55 -0.93 -25.76
C LEU A 116 -14.38 -0.78 -26.70
N LEU A 117 -13.15 -0.95 -26.21
CA LEU A 117 -11.95 -0.85 -27.00
C LEU A 117 -11.90 -1.92 -28.11
N MET A 118 -12.24 -3.17 -27.79
CA MET A 118 -12.36 -4.24 -28.79
C MET A 118 -13.36 -3.89 -29.88
N ARG A 119 -14.50 -3.30 -29.51
CA ARG A 119 -15.53 -2.89 -30.50
C ARG A 119 -15.10 -1.69 -31.35
N ILE A 120 -14.29 -0.78 -30.81
CA ILE A 120 -13.71 0.35 -31.57
C ILE A 120 -12.67 -0.17 -32.58
N LEU A 121 -11.90 -1.19 -32.21
CA LEU A 121 -10.77 -1.69 -32.98
C LEU A 121 -11.11 -2.79 -33.98
N LYS A 122 -12.28 -3.47 -33.84
CA LYS A 122 -12.67 -4.61 -34.68
C LYS A 122 -12.72 -4.32 -36.19
N GLU A 123 -12.87 -3.06 -36.58
CA GLU A 123 -12.87 -2.66 -37.99
C GLU A 123 -11.45 -2.51 -38.56
N ARG A 124 -10.43 -2.57 -37.74
CA ARG A 124 -9.03 -2.34 -38.12
C ARG A 124 -8.13 -3.58 -38.04
N PHE A 125 -8.60 -4.62 -37.35
CA PHE A 125 -7.85 -5.85 -37.09
C PHE A 125 -8.74 -7.07 -37.31
N GLU A 126 -8.14 -8.17 -37.73
CA GLU A 126 -8.78 -9.48 -37.70
C GLU A 126 -9.19 -9.81 -36.23
N PHE A 127 -10.35 -10.42 -36.08
CA PHE A 127 -10.93 -10.61 -34.74
C PHE A 127 -10.04 -11.46 -33.82
N SER A 128 -9.45 -12.53 -34.37
CA SER A 128 -8.53 -13.41 -33.62
C SER A 128 -7.30 -12.67 -33.10
N ASP A 129 -6.67 -11.87 -33.98
CA ASP A 129 -5.47 -11.10 -33.65
C ASP A 129 -5.78 -9.97 -32.68
N LEU A 130 -6.94 -9.34 -32.83
CA LEU A 130 -7.40 -8.30 -31.92
C LEU A 130 -7.55 -8.85 -30.50
N VAL A 131 -8.27 -9.96 -30.34
CA VAL A 131 -8.48 -10.59 -29.03
C VAL A 131 -7.17 -11.00 -28.41
N ALA A 132 -6.32 -11.71 -29.17
CA ALA A 132 -5.03 -12.18 -28.69
C ALA A 132 -4.13 -11.02 -28.21
N ASN A 133 -4.01 -9.97 -29.04
CA ASN A 133 -3.16 -8.82 -28.71
C ASN A 133 -3.73 -8.01 -27.53
N VAL A 134 -5.03 -7.72 -27.50
CA VAL A 134 -5.64 -6.97 -26.39
C VAL A 134 -5.43 -7.71 -25.08
N LEU A 135 -5.72 -9.01 -25.01
CA LEU A 135 -5.51 -9.81 -23.80
C LEU A 135 -4.04 -9.91 -23.42
N THR A 136 -3.13 -10.02 -24.40
CA THR A 136 -1.69 -10.05 -24.11
C THR A 136 -1.22 -8.76 -23.45
N PHE A 137 -1.56 -7.60 -24.00
CA PHE A 137 -1.16 -6.31 -23.42
C PHE A 137 -1.88 -6.03 -22.09
N ASP A 138 -3.11 -6.49 -21.91
CA ASP A 138 -3.86 -6.44 -20.66
C ASP A 138 -3.13 -7.21 -19.56
N TYR A 139 -2.79 -8.48 -19.81
CA TYR A 139 -2.06 -9.29 -18.82
C TYR A 139 -0.63 -8.79 -18.55
N LEU A 140 0.05 -8.26 -19.56
CA LEU A 140 1.37 -7.63 -19.37
C LEU A 140 1.26 -6.36 -18.50
N GLY A 141 0.21 -5.56 -18.71
CA GLY A 141 -0.08 -4.39 -17.87
C GLY A 141 -0.36 -4.78 -16.43
N ALA A 142 -1.18 -5.80 -16.23
CA ALA A 142 -1.48 -6.35 -14.91
C ALA A 142 -0.22 -6.91 -14.22
N LEU A 143 0.62 -7.66 -14.94
CA LEU A 143 1.90 -8.15 -14.41
C LEU A 143 2.82 -6.98 -14.00
N GLY A 144 2.96 -5.97 -14.87
CA GLY A 144 3.75 -4.79 -14.57
C GLY A 144 3.26 -4.07 -13.30
N ALA A 145 1.96 -3.86 -13.19
CA ALA A 145 1.34 -3.24 -12.02
C ALA A 145 1.55 -4.06 -10.74
N SER A 146 1.37 -5.38 -10.81
CA SER A 146 1.52 -6.27 -9.64
C SER A 146 2.93 -6.28 -9.07
N LEU A 147 3.95 -6.11 -9.92
CA LEU A 147 5.35 -6.00 -9.50
C LEU A 147 5.70 -4.59 -9.02
N LEU A 148 5.25 -3.55 -9.75
CA LEU A 148 5.55 -2.15 -9.39
C LEU A 148 4.90 -1.74 -8.09
N PHE A 149 3.71 -2.26 -7.78
CA PHE A 149 2.94 -1.85 -6.62
C PHE A 149 3.69 -2.08 -5.30
N PRO A 150 4.07 -3.31 -4.91
CA PRO A 150 4.76 -3.56 -3.66
C PRO A 150 6.23 -3.12 -3.66
N LEU A 151 6.91 -3.11 -4.82
CA LEU A 151 8.34 -2.84 -4.88
C LEU A 151 8.67 -1.34 -4.96
N LEU A 152 7.79 -0.54 -5.57
CA LEU A 152 8.07 0.86 -5.85
C LEU A 152 6.96 1.80 -5.36
N LEU A 153 5.69 1.53 -5.69
CA LEU A 153 4.61 2.48 -5.47
C LEU A 153 4.31 2.64 -3.98
N VAL A 154 4.02 1.57 -3.28
CA VAL A 154 3.71 1.64 -1.85
C VAL A 154 4.87 2.19 -1.04
N PRO A 155 6.14 1.69 -1.18
CA PRO A 155 7.24 2.17 -0.36
C PRO A 155 7.68 3.61 -0.64
N LYS A 156 7.56 4.08 -1.90
CA LYS A 156 8.08 5.40 -2.29
C LYS A 156 7.01 6.49 -2.40
N LEU A 157 5.82 6.15 -2.85
CA LEU A 157 4.74 7.10 -3.09
C LEU A 157 3.62 7.02 -2.05
N GLY A 158 3.44 5.84 -1.42
CA GLY A 158 2.29 5.57 -0.60
C GLY A 158 1.00 5.37 -1.42
N LEU A 159 -0.11 5.07 -0.75
CA LEU A 159 -1.36 4.68 -1.42
C LEU A 159 -2.07 5.85 -2.10
N VAL A 160 -2.11 7.03 -1.45
CA VAL A 160 -2.82 8.21 -1.98
C VAL A 160 -2.15 8.75 -3.23
N ARG A 161 -0.83 8.96 -3.19
CA ARG A 161 -0.09 9.44 -4.37
C ARG A 161 -0.12 8.43 -5.50
N SER A 162 -0.01 7.13 -5.19
CA SER A 162 -0.09 6.08 -6.21
C SER A 162 -1.43 6.10 -6.94
N ALA A 163 -2.55 6.20 -6.22
CA ALA A 163 -3.88 6.32 -6.84
C ALA A 163 -3.95 7.53 -7.79
N MET A 164 -3.49 8.69 -7.35
CA MET A 164 -3.54 9.93 -8.15
C MET A 164 -2.64 9.86 -9.39
N VAL A 165 -1.44 9.28 -9.27
CA VAL A 165 -0.52 9.09 -10.42
C VAL A 165 -1.16 8.19 -11.47
N PHE A 166 -1.78 7.08 -11.07
CA PHE A 166 -2.47 6.19 -12.00
C PHE A 166 -3.76 6.84 -12.53
N GLY A 167 -4.43 7.67 -11.76
CA GLY A 167 -5.51 8.53 -12.24
C GLY A 167 -5.06 9.48 -13.35
N LEU A 168 -3.89 10.12 -13.18
CA LEU A 168 -3.28 10.97 -14.22
C LEU A 168 -2.91 10.17 -15.47
N LEU A 169 -2.44 8.93 -15.34
CA LEU A 169 -2.16 8.06 -16.49
C LEU A 169 -3.43 7.73 -17.27
N ASN A 170 -4.53 7.36 -16.61
CA ASN A 170 -5.83 7.13 -17.27
C ASN A 170 -6.34 8.37 -17.99
N VAL A 171 -6.34 9.53 -17.31
CA VAL A 171 -6.74 10.79 -17.95
C VAL A 171 -5.79 11.16 -19.08
N GLY A 172 -4.51 10.84 -18.99
CA GLY A 172 -3.52 10.96 -20.06
C GLY A 172 -3.89 10.11 -21.29
N VAL A 173 -4.32 8.87 -21.08
CA VAL A 173 -4.83 7.98 -22.13
C VAL A 173 -6.11 8.57 -22.75
N ALA A 174 -7.03 9.10 -21.94
CA ALA A 174 -8.22 9.79 -22.43
C ALA A 174 -7.88 10.99 -23.31
N LEU A 175 -6.98 11.86 -22.85
CA LEU A 175 -6.53 13.04 -23.60
C LEU A 175 -5.90 12.62 -24.92
N TRP A 176 -4.94 11.75 -24.90
CA TRP A 176 -4.29 11.24 -26.10
C TRP A 176 -5.30 10.62 -27.08
N SER A 177 -6.26 9.83 -26.59
CA SER A 177 -7.31 9.24 -27.42
C SER A 177 -8.15 10.31 -28.13
N THR A 178 -8.31 11.53 -27.61
CA THR A 178 -8.99 12.62 -28.30
C THR A 178 -8.24 13.13 -29.54
N TRP A 179 -6.90 13.01 -29.59
CA TRP A 179 -6.11 13.34 -30.80
C TRP A 179 -6.07 12.16 -31.75
N PHE A 180 -5.96 10.95 -31.21
CA PHE A 180 -5.87 9.74 -32.01
C PHE A 180 -7.15 9.46 -32.80
N PHE A 181 -8.31 9.64 -32.17
CA PHE A 181 -9.62 9.41 -32.79
C PHE A 181 -10.31 10.71 -33.25
N ARG A 182 -9.56 11.78 -33.51
CA ARG A 182 -10.13 13.10 -33.84
C ARG A 182 -11.10 13.07 -35.01
N GLU A 183 -10.88 12.22 -36.00
CA GLU A 183 -11.72 12.08 -37.19
C GLU A 183 -13.09 11.47 -36.91
N GLN A 184 -13.19 10.65 -35.86
CA GLN A 184 -14.42 10.01 -35.40
C GLN A 184 -15.19 10.88 -34.37
N LEU A 185 -14.53 11.95 -33.89
CA LEU A 185 -15.09 12.87 -32.90
C LEU A 185 -15.52 14.17 -33.59
N GLY A 186 -16.83 14.40 -33.73
CA GLY A 186 -17.33 15.62 -34.37
C GLY A 186 -16.90 16.91 -33.69
N ARG A 187 -16.74 16.91 -32.36
CA ARG A 187 -16.30 18.05 -31.55
C ARG A 187 -15.36 17.62 -30.43
N PRO A 188 -14.08 17.32 -30.72
CA PRO A 188 -13.15 16.76 -29.75
C PRO A 188 -12.89 17.66 -28.54
N TRP A 189 -13.03 18.97 -28.68
CA TRP A 189 -12.84 19.92 -27.58
C TRP A 189 -13.79 19.68 -26.41
N ARG A 190 -15.02 19.19 -26.64
CA ARG A 190 -16.00 18.86 -25.59
C ARG A 190 -15.52 17.75 -24.67
N LEU A 191 -14.65 16.87 -25.12
CA LEU A 191 -14.04 15.81 -24.34
C LEU A 191 -12.68 16.22 -23.77
N ARG A 192 -11.95 17.09 -24.49
CA ARG A 192 -10.64 17.60 -24.03
C ARG A 192 -10.77 18.48 -22.79
N MET A 193 -11.76 19.37 -22.76
CA MET A 193 -11.91 20.30 -21.62
C MET A 193 -12.13 19.55 -20.28
N PRO A 194 -13.11 18.62 -20.15
CA PRO A 194 -13.26 17.87 -18.91
C PRO A 194 -12.05 16.98 -18.60
N ALA A 195 -11.36 16.42 -19.60
CA ALA A 195 -10.15 15.65 -19.38
C ALA A 195 -9.00 16.52 -18.87
N ILE A 196 -8.82 17.73 -19.42
CA ILE A 196 -7.83 18.70 -18.90
C ILE A 196 -8.20 19.12 -17.47
N ALA A 197 -9.46 19.40 -17.21
CA ALA A 197 -9.91 19.76 -15.87
C ALA A 197 -9.65 18.63 -14.87
N ALA A 198 -9.93 17.37 -15.24
CA ALA A 198 -9.62 16.19 -14.43
C ALA A 198 -8.11 16.03 -14.20
N PHE A 199 -7.29 16.27 -15.23
CA PHE A 199 -5.83 16.21 -15.13
C PHE A 199 -5.30 17.25 -14.14
N LEU A 200 -5.80 18.49 -14.24
CA LEU A 200 -5.42 19.56 -13.32
C LEU A 200 -5.89 19.30 -11.87
N LEU A 201 -7.11 18.76 -11.73
CA LEU A 201 -7.65 18.38 -10.42
C LEU A 201 -6.80 17.30 -9.74
N LEU A 202 -6.45 16.23 -10.46
CA LEU A 202 -5.60 15.16 -9.95
C LEU A 202 -4.18 15.65 -9.67
N SER A 203 -3.63 16.51 -10.55
CA SER A 203 -2.32 17.15 -10.32
C SER A 203 -2.33 18.02 -9.07
N GLY A 204 -3.39 18.80 -8.87
CA GLY A 204 -3.62 19.55 -7.64
C GLY A 204 -3.69 18.64 -6.43
N GLY A 205 -4.44 17.53 -6.51
CA GLY A 205 -4.56 16.56 -5.43
C GLY A 205 -3.22 15.96 -4.97
N LEU A 206 -2.25 15.82 -5.87
CA LEU A 206 -0.91 15.35 -5.51
C LEU A 206 -0.18 16.27 -4.52
N PHE A 207 -0.43 17.58 -4.56
CA PHE A 207 0.17 18.54 -3.62
C PHE A 207 -0.38 18.35 -2.20
N TRP A 208 -1.64 17.97 -2.06
CA TRP A 208 -2.30 17.73 -0.76
C TRP A 208 -2.34 16.26 -0.34
N ALA A 209 -1.69 15.36 -1.08
CA ALA A 209 -1.74 13.93 -0.80
C ALA A 209 -1.19 13.58 0.59
N ASP A 210 -0.14 14.25 1.04
CA ASP A 210 0.45 14.04 2.37
C ASP A 210 -0.48 14.56 3.47
N ASP A 211 -1.09 15.73 3.27
CA ASP A 211 -2.05 16.29 4.23
C ASP A 211 -3.26 15.37 4.41
N ILE A 212 -3.76 14.79 3.31
CA ILE A 212 -4.84 13.80 3.34
C ILE A 212 -4.42 12.54 4.10
N SER A 213 -3.23 12.03 3.83
CA SER A 213 -2.70 10.86 4.53
C SER A 213 -2.52 11.14 6.03
N ASN A 214 -1.95 12.29 6.37
CA ASN A 214 -1.74 12.70 7.77
C ASN A 214 -3.05 12.96 8.51
N ALA A 215 -4.04 13.59 7.85
CA ALA A 215 -5.36 13.80 8.44
C ALA A 215 -6.07 12.47 8.74
N ALA A 216 -5.94 11.50 7.84
CA ALA A 216 -6.47 10.15 8.05
C ALA A 216 -5.74 9.43 9.19
N ASP A 217 -4.41 9.53 9.26
CA ASP A 217 -3.65 8.95 10.37
C ASP A 217 -4.04 9.58 11.72
N ASN A 218 -4.13 10.91 11.78
CA ASN A 218 -4.52 11.61 13.01
C ASN A 218 -5.92 11.22 13.50
N SER A 219 -6.81 10.79 12.62
CA SER A 219 -8.14 10.33 13.01
C SER A 219 -8.21 8.82 13.29
N LEU A 220 -7.26 8.05 12.77
CA LEU A 220 -7.09 6.62 13.08
C LEU A 220 -6.62 6.43 14.52
N TYR A 221 -5.78 7.35 14.99
CA TYR A 221 -5.22 7.30 16.35
C TYR A 221 -5.88 8.35 17.22
N ALA A 222 -6.34 7.95 18.40
CA ALA A 222 -6.96 8.87 19.36
C ALA A 222 -5.96 9.90 19.93
N ASP A 223 -4.67 9.66 19.75
CA ASP A 223 -3.57 10.44 20.30
C ASP A 223 -2.84 11.20 19.17
N GLU A 224 -2.10 12.26 19.56
CA GLU A 224 -1.28 13.04 18.62
C GLU A 224 -0.26 12.15 17.91
N VAL A 225 -0.30 12.08 16.57
CA VAL A 225 0.70 11.39 15.75
C VAL A 225 1.96 12.26 15.69
N ILE A 226 3.04 11.82 16.33
CA ILE A 226 4.33 12.52 16.33
C ILE A 226 5.28 12.04 15.24
N LEU A 227 5.04 10.84 14.67
CA LEU A 227 5.78 10.30 13.54
C LEU A 227 4.89 9.30 12.80
N SER A 228 4.86 9.41 11.48
CA SER A 228 4.29 8.40 10.58
C SER A 228 5.25 8.16 9.42
N ARG A 229 5.66 6.91 9.22
CA ARG A 229 6.62 6.54 8.19
C ARG A 229 6.22 5.21 7.55
N GLN A 230 6.15 5.19 6.23
CA GLN A 230 6.01 3.97 5.46
C GLN A 230 7.38 3.41 5.16
N THR A 231 7.65 2.17 5.58
CA THR A 231 8.85 1.42 5.19
C THR A 231 8.51 0.41 4.10
N ARG A 232 9.49 -0.32 3.64
CA ARG A 232 9.27 -1.44 2.71
C ARG A 232 8.42 -2.57 3.31
N TYR A 233 8.45 -2.72 4.64
CA TYR A 233 7.87 -3.86 5.34
C TYR A 233 6.59 -3.52 6.08
N GLN A 234 6.47 -2.27 6.58
CA GLN A 234 5.38 -1.89 7.46
C GLN A 234 5.20 -0.37 7.53
N ARG A 235 4.07 0.07 8.03
CA ARG A 235 3.87 1.46 8.42
C ARG A 235 4.17 1.61 9.90
N ILE A 236 5.13 2.45 10.22
CA ILE A 236 5.54 2.78 11.60
C ILE A 236 4.84 4.07 12.01
N VAL A 237 4.04 4.03 13.06
CA VAL A 237 3.38 5.21 13.62
C VAL A 237 3.70 5.31 15.10
N LEU A 238 4.21 6.48 15.50
CA LEU A 238 4.38 6.85 16.91
C LEU A 238 3.33 7.89 17.26
N THR A 239 2.60 7.62 18.32
CA THR A 239 1.67 8.59 18.90
C THR A 239 2.10 8.98 20.31
N ARG A 240 1.63 10.14 20.75
CA ARG A 240 1.90 10.64 22.10
C ARG A 240 0.62 11.12 22.78
N TRP A 241 0.38 10.64 23.96
CA TRP A 241 -0.64 11.16 24.85
C TRP A 241 -0.02 11.52 26.20
N LYS A 242 0.17 12.81 26.44
CA LYS A 242 0.92 13.33 27.58
C LYS A 242 2.37 12.83 27.57
N ASP A 243 2.72 11.97 28.52
CA ASP A 243 4.01 11.30 28.70
C ASP A 243 4.06 9.88 28.10
N ASP A 244 2.92 9.37 27.60
CA ASP A 244 2.82 8.05 27.01
C ASP A 244 3.14 8.10 25.51
N ILE A 245 4.11 7.29 25.11
CA ILE A 245 4.49 7.06 23.72
C ILE A 245 3.99 5.68 23.33
N ARG A 246 3.23 5.62 22.21
CA ARG A 246 2.72 4.35 21.70
C ARG A 246 3.28 4.10 20.32
N LEU A 247 3.73 2.88 20.10
CA LEU A 247 4.18 2.39 18.79
C LEU A 247 3.09 1.54 18.16
N PHE A 248 2.76 1.87 16.92
CA PHE A 248 1.90 1.06 16.08
C PHE A 248 2.67 0.61 14.83
N LEU A 249 2.56 -0.66 14.49
CA LEU A 249 3.06 -1.23 13.24
C LEU A 249 1.86 -1.71 12.42
N SER A 250 1.68 -1.13 11.24
CA SER A 250 0.53 -1.40 10.38
C SER A 250 -0.80 -1.37 11.14
N SER A 251 -1.04 -0.32 11.92
CA SER A 251 -2.19 -0.05 12.79
C SER A 251 -2.33 -0.92 14.03
N HIS A 252 -1.44 -1.90 14.26
CA HIS A 252 -1.45 -2.73 15.45
C HIS A 252 -0.55 -2.14 16.54
N LEU A 253 -1.12 -1.92 17.73
CA LEU A 253 -0.36 -1.46 18.89
C LEU A 253 0.70 -2.50 19.26
N GLN A 254 1.97 -2.07 19.26
CA GLN A 254 3.09 -2.89 19.69
C GLN A 254 3.42 -2.70 21.14
N PHE A 255 3.43 -1.44 21.59
CA PHE A 255 3.62 -1.10 22.99
C PHE A 255 3.07 0.30 23.32
N SER A 256 2.80 0.52 24.60
CA SER A 256 2.68 1.82 25.27
C SER A 256 3.84 1.96 26.26
N SER A 257 4.50 3.10 26.28
CA SER A 257 5.66 3.33 27.16
C SER A 257 5.35 3.22 28.65
N ARG A 258 4.06 3.27 29.02
CA ARG A 258 3.61 3.14 30.40
C ARG A 258 3.58 1.70 30.93
N ASP A 259 3.37 0.72 30.04
CA ASP A 259 3.18 -0.67 30.48
C ASP A 259 3.98 -1.70 29.69
N GLU A 260 4.80 -1.26 28.70
CA GLU A 260 5.63 -2.14 27.88
C GLU A 260 6.57 -3.04 28.69
N TYR A 261 6.99 -2.55 29.88
CA TYR A 261 7.87 -3.30 30.76
C TYR A 261 7.28 -4.65 31.16
N ARG A 262 5.97 -4.73 31.34
CA ARG A 262 5.28 -5.99 31.69
C ARG A 262 5.53 -7.07 30.65
N TYR A 263 5.43 -6.69 29.39
CA TYR A 263 5.67 -7.60 28.27
C TYR A 263 7.17 -7.97 28.17
N HIS A 264 8.05 -6.99 28.19
CA HIS A 264 9.48 -7.22 27.96
C HIS A 264 10.15 -7.92 29.14
N GLU A 265 9.75 -7.60 30.37
CA GLU A 265 10.21 -8.32 31.55
C GLU A 265 9.73 -9.79 31.57
N ALA A 266 8.44 -10.02 31.25
CA ALA A 266 7.90 -11.37 31.16
C ALA A 266 8.52 -12.20 30.02
N LEU A 267 8.91 -11.54 28.92
CA LEU A 267 9.56 -12.17 27.78
C LEU A 267 10.99 -12.62 28.12
N VAL A 268 11.73 -11.80 28.85
CA VAL A 268 13.20 -11.96 29.04
C VAL A 268 13.54 -12.65 30.35
N HIS A 269 13.02 -12.16 31.47
CA HIS A 269 13.50 -12.58 32.79
C HIS A 269 13.25 -14.05 33.13
N PRO A 270 12.10 -14.68 32.82
CA PRO A 270 11.90 -16.09 33.14
C PRO A 270 12.91 -17.01 32.43
N ALA A 271 13.22 -16.71 31.16
CA ALA A 271 14.16 -17.50 30.38
C ALA A 271 15.59 -17.35 30.92
N LEU A 272 16.04 -16.12 31.19
CA LEU A 272 17.40 -15.88 31.67
C LEU A 272 17.59 -16.28 33.14
N ALA A 273 16.54 -16.20 33.98
CA ALA A 273 16.60 -16.70 35.35
C ALA A 273 16.76 -18.23 35.41
N ALA A 274 16.19 -18.95 34.44
CA ALA A 274 16.38 -20.40 34.30
C ALA A 274 17.77 -20.78 33.74
N LEU A 275 18.51 -19.82 33.18
CA LEU A 275 19.81 -20.02 32.54
C LEU A 275 20.87 -19.06 33.13
N PRO A 276 21.26 -19.21 34.40
CA PRO A 276 22.15 -18.26 35.10
C PRO A 276 23.57 -18.21 34.49
N GLY A 277 23.96 -19.18 33.67
CA GLY A 277 25.24 -19.22 32.96
C GLY A 277 25.17 -18.72 31.51
N ALA A 278 24.04 -18.20 31.05
CA ALA A 278 23.91 -17.72 29.68
C ALA A 278 24.87 -16.52 29.43
N ARG A 279 25.52 -16.55 28.28
CA ARG A 279 26.47 -15.52 27.82
C ARG A 279 26.10 -14.92 26.48
N ARG A 280 25.53 -15.75 25.58
CA ARG A 280 25.20 -15.37 24.22
C ARG A 280 23.72 -15.51 23.98
N VAL A 281 23.04 -14.40 23.63
CA VAL A 281 21.58 -14.37 23.44
C VAL A 281 21.28 -13.92 22.01
N LEU A 282 20.35 -14.61 21.37
CA LEU A 282 19.77 -14.22 20.09
C LEU A 282 18.38 -13.61 20.32
N ILE A 283 18.11 -12.47 19.69
CA ILE A 283 16.79 -11.85 19.62
C ILE A 283 16.33 -11.88 18.16
N LEU A 284 15.15 -12.44 17.91
CA LEU A 284 14.49 -12.44 16.61
C LEU A 284 13.34 -11.45 16.64
N GLY A 285 13.44 -10.35 15.86
CA GLY A 285 12.58 -9.17 15.95
C GLY A 285 12.98 -8.21 17.07
N GLY A 286 12.14 -7.24 17.38
CA GLY A 286 12.38 -6.31 18.49
C GLY A 286 13.36 -5.19 18.18
N GLY A 287 13.34 -4.67 16.95
CA GLY A 287 14.17 -3.55 16.50
C GLY A 287 13.98 -2.24 17.27
N ASP A 288 13.03 -2.18 18.21
CA ASP A 288 12.88 -1.09 19.18
C ASP A 288 13.90 -1.13 20.33
N GLY A 289 14.58 -2.26 20.53
CA GLY A 289 15.63 -2.43 21.53
C GLY A 289 15.12 -2.65 22.97
N LEU A 290 13.79 -2.78 23.19
CA LEU A 290 13.24 -2.94 24.54
C LEU A 290 13.56 -4.31 25.15
N ALA A 291 13.51 -5.38 24.38
CA ALA A 291 13.97 -6.70 24.82
C ALA A 291 15.47 -6.70 25.11
N ALA A 292 16.28 -6.05 24.25
CA ALA A 292 17.70 -5.91 24.45
C ALA A 292 18.02 -5.13 25.74
N ARG A 293 17.25 -4.09 26.07
CA ARG A 293 17.35 -3.36 27.35
C ARG A 293 17.23 -4.30 28.55
N GLU A 294 16.27 -5.20 28.54
CA GLU A 294 16.06 -6.14 29.63
C GLU A 294 17.19 -7.17 29.73
N ILE A 295 17.69 -7.68 28.59
CA ILE A 295 18.79 -8.65 28.57
C ILE A 295 20.08 -7.99 29.07
N LEU A 296 20.33 -6.72 28.74
CA LEU A 296 21.53 -6.00 29.16
C LEU A 296 21.62 -5.76 30.67
N LYS A 297 20.54 -5.94 31.43
CA LYS A 297 20.53 -5.93 32.89
C LYS A 297 21.31 -7.12 33.50
N TYR A 298 21.54 -8.17 32.73
CA TYR A 298 22.30 -9.34 33.18
C TYR A 298 23.79 -9.17 32.90
N PRO A 299 24.64 -9.09 33.95
CA PRO A 299 26.08 -8.88 33.75
C PRO A 299 26.80 -10.07 33.12
N THR A 300 26.22 -11.28 33.23
CA THR A 300 26.77 -12.50 32.63
C THR A 300 26.67 -12.52 31.12
N ILE A 301 25.79 -11.74 30.51
CA ILE A 301 25.61 -11.69 29.06
C ILE A 301 26.78 -10.92 28.41
N GLU A 302 27.54 -11.62 27.59
CA GLU A 302 28.71 -11.10 26.88
C GLU A 302 28.34 -10.52 25.52
N SER A 303 27.40 -11.17 24.82
CA SER A 303 26.99 -10.79 23.45
C SER A 303 25.51 -11.03 23.22
N ILE A 304 24.88 -10.08 22.54
CA ILE A 304 23.51 -10.15 22.06
C ILE A 304 23.53 -9.96 20.54
N THR A 305 22.91 -10.87 19.81
CA THR A 305 22.65 -10.68 18.38
C THR A 305 21.17 -10.39 18.20
N LEU A 306 20.82 -9.25 17.61
CA LEU A 306 19.45 -8.88 17.30
C LEU A 306 19.26 -8.92 15.79
N VAL A 307 18.34 -9.75 15.32
CA VAL A 307 17.98 -9.86 13.91
C VAL A 307 16.59 -9.27 13.71
N ASP A 308 16.50 -8.15 13.02
CA ASP A 308 15.24 -7.47 12.72
C ASP A 308 15.12 -7.21 11.21
N LEU A 309 13.92 -7.42 10.69
CA LEU A 309 13.64 -7.31 9.26
C LEU A 309 13.77 -5.87 8.76
N ASP A 310 13.39 -4.89 9.58
CA ASP A 310 13.21 -3.51 9.15
C ASP A 310 14.35 -2.59 9.63
N PRO A 311 15.29 -2.21 8.74
CA PRO A 311 16.38 -1.32 9.11
C PRO A 311 15.91 0.08 9.54
N GLU A 312 14.75 0.53 9.07
CA GLU A 312 14.22 1.83 9.47
C GLU A 312 13.69 1.81 10.90
N MET A 313 13.19 0.66 11.37
CA MET A 313 12.77 0.46 12.76
C MET A 313 13.98 0.58 13.70
N THR A 314 15.05 -0.15 13.42
CA THR A 314 16.28 -0.11 14.23
C THR A 314 16.95 1.26 14.21
N ALA A 315 16.97 1.93 13.04
CA ALA A 315 17.52 3.29 12.91
C ALA A 315 16.68 4.32 13.68
N LEU A 316 15.34 4.18 13.65
CA LEU A 316 14.42 5.06 14.37
C LEU A 316 14.68 5.02 15.87
N PHE A 317 14.86 3.82 16.45
CA PHE A 317 15.03 3.68 17.90
C PHE A 317 16.48 3.93 18.39
N ARG A 318 17.43 4.13 17.46
CA ARG A 318 18.82 4.52 17.76
C ARG A 318 19.04 6.01 17.92
N THR A 319 18.21 6.86 17.35
CA THR A 319 18.57 8.26 17.12
C THR A 319 17.82 9.27 17.99
N PRO A 320 16.47 9.32 18.05
CA PRO A 320 15.76 10.33 18.83
C PRO A 320 15.99 10.14 20.35
N PRO A 321 16.34 11.22 21.07
CA PRO A 321 16.59 11.15 22.52
C PRO A 321 15.46 10.49 23.31
N MET A 322 14.21 10.77 22.94
CA MET A 322 13.01 10.22 23.55
C MET A 322 12.97 8.68 23.47
N LEU A 323 13.27 8.10 22.29
CA LEU A 323 13.26 6.66 22.07
C LEU A 323 14.51 5.99 22.66
N LYS A 324 15.65 6.67 22.64
CA LYS A 324 16.86 6.24 23.36
C LYS A 324 16.67 6.16 24.86
N THR A 325 15.94 7.10 25.44
CA THR A 325 15.60 7.04 26.87
C THR A 325 14.71 5.83 27.15
N LEU A 326 13.72 5.56 26.30
CA LEU A 326 12.79 4.45 26.46
C LEU A 326 13.51 3.09 26.44
N ASN A 327 14.41 2.87 25.51
CA ASN A 327 15.17 1.62 25.42
C ASN A 327 16.51 1.65 26.19
N SER A 328 16.76 2.68 26.98
CA SER A 328 18.03 2.87 27.75
C SER A 328 19.28 2.79 26.87
N ASP A 329 19.17 3.31 25.66
CA ASP A 329 20.23 3.31 24.63
C ASP A 329 20.78 1.92 24.27
N SER A 330 19.98 0.88 24.48
CA SER A 330 20.36 -0.52 24.31
C SER A 330 20.89 -0.84 22.92
N LEU A 331 20.30 -0.22 21.87
CA LEU A 331 20.71 -0.42 20.50
C LEU A 331 22.12 0.11 20.15
N ASN A 332 22.71 0.93 21.02
CA ASN A 332 24.07 1.44 20.90
C ASN A 332 25.06 0.76 21.87
N SER A 333 24.60 -0.27 22.60
CA SER A 333 25.45 -1.03 23.52
C SER A 333 26.56 -1.78 22.76
N PRO A 334 27.81 -1.76 23.25
CA PRO A 334 28.92 -2.52 22.63
C PRO A 334 28.68 -4.05 22.69
N ARG A 335 27.80 -4.53 23.57
CA ARG A 335 27.43 -5.95 23.66
C ARG A 335 26.33 -6.35 22.68
N LEU A 336 25.71 -5.40 21.95
CA LEU A 336 24.61 -5.68 21.02
C LEU A 336 25.06 -5.53 19.57
N HIS A 337 24.85 -6.59 18.79
CA HIS A 337 25.10 -6.63 17.36
C HIS A 337 23.75 -6.71 16.62
N VAL A 338 23.39 -5.63 15.92
CA VAL A 338 22.15 -5.56 15.13
C VAL A 338 22.42 -6.00 13.70
N GLN A 339 21.60 -6.93 13.21
CA GLN A 339 21.58 -7.39 11.84
C GLN A 339 20.20 -7.18 11.24
N ASN A 340 20.11 -6.37 10.18
CA ASN A 340 18.85 -6.16 9.47
C ASN A 340 18.73 -7.19 8.35
N ALA A 341 17.97 -8.26 8.63
CA ALA A 341 17.76 -9.38 7.73
C ALA A 341 16.44 -10.10 8.05
N ASP A 342 15.93 -10.87 7.09
CA ASP A 342 14.89 -11.84 7.35
C ASP A 342 15.44 -12.95 8.23
N ALA A 343 14.79 -13.17 9.37
CA ALA A 343 15.23 -14.12 10.38
C ALA A 343 15.29 -15.58 9.87
N PHE A 344 14.39 -15.96 8.95
CA PHE A 344 14.35 -17.32 8.40
C PHE A 344 15.61 -17.67 7.60
N PRO A 345 15.91 -16.99 6.47
CA PRO A 345 17.14 -17.25 5.73
C PRO A 345 18.40 -17.00 6.56
N TRP A 346 18.34 -16.04 7.50
CA TRP A 346 19.47 -15.75 8.36
C TRP A 346 19.78 -16.93 9.30
N LEU A 347 18.77 -17.54 9.91
CA LEU A 347 18.92 -18.74 10.76
C LEU A 347 19.45 -19.96 10.00
N GLU A 348 18.99 -20.15 8.75
CA GLU A 348 19.49 -21.26 7.91
C GLU A 348 21.00 -21.12 7.59
N GLN A 349 21.49 -19.89 7.48
CA GLN A 349 22.88 -19.60 7.14
C GLN A 349 23.79 -19.44 8.39
N SER A 350 23.20 -19.10 9.53
CA SER A 350 23.94 -18.90 10.78
C SER A 350 24.46 -20.22 11.32
N ARG A 351 25.72 -20.22 11.71
CA ARG A 351 26.37 -21.33 12.42
C ARG A 351 26.66 -21.00 13.88
N ASP A 352 26.24 -19.82 14.31
CA ASP A 352 26.44 -19.36 15.68
C ASP A 352 25.59 -20.16 16.66
N VAL A 353 26.13 -20.40 17.85
CA VAL A 353 25.44 -21.08 18.94
C VAL A 353 25.08 -20.05 19.99
N TYR A 354 23.85 -20.08 20.47
CA TYR A 354 23.33 -19.19 21.50
C TYR A 354 22.84 -20.00 22.70
N ASP A 355 22.98 -19.44 23.89
CA ASP A 355 22.51 -20.06 25.13
C ASP A 355 20.98 -19.86 25.29
N ALA A 356 20.47 -18.74 24.77
CA ALA A 356 19.04 -18.44 24.76
C ALA A 356 18.62 -17.75 23.45
N VAL A 357 17.39 -18.02 23.02
CA VAL A 357 16.74 -17.35 21.88
C VAL A 357 15.45 -16.72 22.37
N ILE A 358 15.33 -15.42 22.18
CA ILE A 358 14.14 -14.62 22.47
C ILE A 358 13.49 -14.24 21.14
N SER A 359 12.27 -14.73 20.90
CA SER A 359 11.53 -14.40 19.68
C SER A 359 10.37 -13.46 20.01
N ARG A 360 10.31 -12.35 19.28
CA ARG A 360 9.24 -11.38 19.34
C ARG A 360 8.53 -11.31 18.00
N ARG A 361 7.24 -11.57 18.00
CA ARG A 361 6.38 -11.42 16.82
C ARG A 361 5.89 -9.99 16.68
#